data_4e0fc67cc0dacc4d3afb030046d15ca4
#
_entry.id   4e0fc67cc0dacc4d3afb030046d15ca4
#
_cell.length_a   1.000
_cell.length_b   1.000
_cell.length_c   1.000
_cell.angle_alpha   90.00
_cell.angle_beta   90.00
_cell.angle_gamma   90.00
#
_symmetry.space_group_name_H-M   'P 1'
#
loop_
_entity.id
_entity.type
_entity.pdbx_description
1 polymer ?
#
loop_
_entity_poly.entity_id
_entity_poly.type
_entity_poly.pdbx_seq_one_letter_code
_entity_poly.pdbx_strand_id
1 'polypeptide(L)'
;IRAYIHFDLLRLYGYGNWSQRDTELDEKRTIPYATEVSKDPAPQYSGAETIKLLLNDLNEAAALLKDYDPITKTKAASFYQEYNEEGFFNERTLRMNYYAVKALQARVYLWRGKNEDIVNALSAANEIITALENNIAINEMYTYCNFLTPETVNKSCTSMSRENIFGLNVSDVASRIVNYIKPYYLDSENTPMYLLTTDAMSLYENSATDIRLTTLMEPNTNAQNTGYTPLKVYQSDLAKDYKNKISMIRITEIYYIAADCYVKHNNP
;
A
#
# COMPACT_ATOMS: atom_id res chain seq x y z
N ILE A 1 -6.14 1.99 -11.99
CA ILE A 1 -4.74 2.43 -12.09
C ILE A 1 -4.67 3.95 -12.21
N ARG A 2 -5.44 4.60 -13.11
CA ARG A 2 -5.44 6.06 -13.26
C ARG A 2 -5.64 6.78 -11.92
N ALA A 3 -6.66 6.40 -11.16
CA ALA A 3 -6.92 6.96 -9.83
C ALA A 3 -5.75 6.76 -8.86
N TYR A 4 -5.10 5.60 -8.87
CA TYR A 4 -3.95 5.31 -8.01
C TYR A 4 -2.81 6.30 -8.27
N ILE A 5 -2.42 6.46 -9.54
CA ILE A 5 -1.30 7.33 -9.92
C ILE A 5 -1.63 8.80 -9.61
N HIS A 6 -2.84 9.27 -9.96
CA HIS A 6 -3.22 10.65 -9.67
C HIS A 6 -3.35 10.92 -8.18
N PHE A 7 -3.77 9.94 -7.38
CA PHE A 7 -3.78 10.09 -5.93
C PHE A 7 -2.37 10.21 -5.35
N ASP A 8 -1.42 9.43 -5.83
CA ASP A 8 -0.02 9.56 -5.42
C ASP A 8 0.56 10.92 -5.82
N LEU A 9 0.27 11.40 -7.03
CA LEU A 9 0.65 12.77 -7.44
C LEU A 9 0.00 13.83 -6.56
N LEU A 10 -1.28 13.67 -6.21
CA LEU A 10 -1.99 14.60 -5.33
C LEU A 10 -1.36 14.66 -3.94
N ARG A 11 -0.94 13.51 -3.38
CA ARG A 11 -0.26 13.46 -2.08
C ARG A 11 1.12 14.10 -2.10
N LEU A 12 1.84 14.00 -3.22
CA LEU A 12 3.21 14.51 -3.35
C LEU A 12 3.25 16.00 -3.72
N TYR A 13 2.35 16.45 -4.58
CA TYR A 13 2.41 17.76 -5.18
C TYR A 13 1.18 18.64 -4.89
N GLY A 14 0.14 18.07 -4.30
CA GLY A 14 -1.04 18.77 -3.87
C GLY A 14 -0.90 19.33 -2.45
N TYR A 15 -2.03 19.67 -1.87
CA TYR A 15 -2.09 20.24 -0.52
C TYR A 15 -2.63 19.21 0.45
N GLY A 16 -2.01 19.12 1.63
CA GLY A 16 -2.46 18.25 2.71
C GLY A 16 -3.33 18.98 3.75
N ASN A 17 -3.76 18.22 4.76
CA ASN A 17 -4.50 18.72 5.92
C ASN A 17 -5.90 19.27 5.59
N TRP A 18 -6.64 18.55 4.76
CA TRP A 18 -7.97 18.94 4.29
C TRP A 18 -9.03 18.96 5.40
N SER A 19 -8.92 18.08 6.38
CA SER A 19 -9.84 18.07 7.53
C SER A 19 -9.88 19.39 8.31
N GLN A 20 -8.82 20.19 8.23
CA GLN A 20 -8.73 21.50 8.90
C GLN A 20 -8.85 22.70 7.94
N ARG A 21 -8.79 22.44 6.62
CA ARG A 21 -8.69 23.51 5.61
C ARG A 21 -9.56 23.21 4.38
N ASP A 22 -10.65 22.46 4.56
CA ASP A 22 -11.46 21.96 3.46
C ASP A 22 -11.97 23.05 2.50
N THR A 23 -12.51 24.15 3.02
CA THR A 23 -13.03 25.25 2.21
C THR A 23 -11.96 25.88 1.34
N GLU A 24 -10.77 26.10 1.87
CA GLU A 24 -9.65 26.66 1.12
C GLU A 24 -9.15 25.68 0.06
N LEU A 25 -8.99 24.42 0.43
CA LEU A 25 -8.38 23.42 -0.44
C LEU A 25 -9.34 22.91 -1.52
N ASP A 26 -10.65 22.96 -1.28
CA ASP A 26 -11.64 22.59 -2.30
C ASP A 26 -11.56 23.50 -3.54
N GLU A 27 -11.27 24.79 -3.36
CA GLU A 27 -11.20 25.76 -4.46
C GLU A 27 -9.79 25.87 -5.07
N LYS A 28 -8.76 25.47 -4.32
CA LYS A 28 -7.37 25.63 -4.74
C LYS A 28 -7.02 24.64 -5.86
N ARG A 29 -6.35 25.15 -6.90
CA ARG A 29 -5.85 24.31 -7.99
C ARG A 29 -4.79 23.34 -7.47
N THR A 30 -4.88 22.09 -7.90
CA THR A 30 -3.99 21.02 -7.49
C THR A 30 -3.20 20.48 -8.69
N ILE A 31 -3.27 19.19 -8.93
CA ILE A 31 -2.56 18.51 -10.01
C ILE A 31 -3.38 18.49 -11.30
N PRO A 32 -2.75 18.33 -12.46
CA PRO A 32 -3.44 17.92 -13.68
C PRO A 32 -4.07 16.53 -13.50
N TYR A 33 -5.29 16.34 -14.00
CA TYR A 33 -5.95 15.03 -13.99
C TYR A 33 -6.25 14.63 -15.44
N ALA A 34 -5.43 13.72 -15.98
CA ALA A 34 -5.56 13.25 -17.35
C ALA A 34 -6.64 12.15 -17.43
N THR A 35 -7.72 12.42 -18.15
CA THR A 35 -8.81 11.46 -18.41
C THR A 35 -8.65 10.70 -19.72
N GLU A 36 -7.86 11.24 -20.64
CA GLU A 36 -7.62 10.70 -21.97
C GLU A 36 -6.15 10.86 -22.38
N VAL A 37 -5.73 10.11 -23.37
CA VAL A 37 -4.41 10.27 -24.00
C VAL A 37 -4.49 11.40 -25.03
N SER A 38 -3.83 12.51 -24.73
CA SER A 38 -3.81 13.70 -25.59
C SER A 38 -2.38 14.23 -25.74
N LYS A 39 -2.15 15.01 -26.81
CA LYS A 39 -0.93 15.80 -26.98
C LYS A 39 -0.99 17.11 -26.18
N ASP A 40 -2.18 17.56 -25.85
CA ASP A 40 -2.40 18.74 -25.05
C ASP A 40 -2.20 18.46 -23.56
N PRO A 41 -1.67 19.40 -22.79
CA PRO A 41 -1.53 19.26 -21.36
C PRO A 41 -2.89 19.05 -20.69
N ALA A 42 -2.98 18.10 -19.78
CA ALA A 42 -4.17 17.93 -18.97
C ALA A 42 -4.42 19.16 -18.08
N PRO A 43 -5.68 19.62 -17.94
CA PRO A 43 -6.00 20.78 -17.12
C PRO A 43 -5.75 20.49 -15.63
N GLN A 44 -5.32 21.51 -14.92
CA GLN A 44 -5.32 21.51 -13.45
C GLN A 44 -6.73 21.78 -12.94
N TYR A 45 -7.22 20.91 -12.09
CA TYR A 45 -8.52 21.05 -11.44
C TYR A 45 -8.38 21.60 -10.01
N SER A 46 -9.48 22.11 -9.48
CA SER A 46 -9.58 22.42 -8.05
C SER A 46 -9.46 21.14 -7.20
N GLY A 47 -9.21 21.30 -5.93
CA GLY A 47 -9.12 20.15 -5.02
C GLY A 47 -10.40 19.31 -5.00
N ALA A 48 -11.57 19.98 -4.91
CA ALA A 48 -12.85 19.29 -4.93
C ALA A 48 -13.09 18.53 -6.22
N GLU A 49 -12.79 19.14 -7.38
CA GLU A 49 -12.93 18.49 -8.69
C GLU A 49 -11.96 17.33 -8.87
N THR A 50 -10.71 17.49 -8.43
CA THR A 50 -9.70 16.42 -8.49
C THR A 50 -10.15 15.19 -7.69
N ILE A 51 -10.61 15.38 -6.45
CA ILE A 51 -11.13 14.28 -5.63
C ILE A 51 -12.40 13.67 -6.23
N LYS A 52 -13.28 14.49 -6.81
CA LYS A 52 -14.49 14.00 -7.48
C LYS A 52 -14.12 13.08 -8.66
N LEU A 53 -13.20 13.49 -9.52
CA LEU A 53 -12.74 12.68 -10.66
C LEU A 53 -12.10 11.37 -10.17
N LEU A 54 -11.28 11.45 -9.12
CA LEU A 54 -10.59 10.32 -8.53
C LEU A 54 -11.59 9.30 -7.95
N LEU A 55 -12.57 9.76 -7.17
CA LEU A 55 -13.59 8.90 -6.59
C LEU A 55 -14.53 8.32 -7.65
N ASN A 56 -14.85 9.07 -8.71
CA ASN A 56 -15.63 8.55 -9.84
C ASN A 56 -14.91 7.39 -10.51
N ASP A 57 -13.63 7.52 -10.82
CA ASP A 57 -12.81 6.44 -11.38
C ASP A 57 -12.82 5.19 -10.49
N LEU A 58 -12.73 5.38 -9.17
CA LEU A 58 -12.73 4.28 -8.22
C LEU A 58 -14.11 3.63 -8.10
N ASN A 59 -15.18 4.42 -8.14
CA ASN A 59 -16.56 3.91 -8.08
C ASN A 59 -16.90 3.08 -9.33
N GLU A 60 -16.55 3.57 -10.50
CA GLU A 60 -16.73 2.83 -11.76
C GLU A 60 -15.91 1.54 -11.77
N ALA A 61 -14.64 1.61 -11.35
CA ALA A 61 -13.79 0.42 -11.24
C ALA A 61 -14.34 -0.60 -10.24
N ALA A 62 -14.83 -0.15 -9.08
CA ALA A 62 -15.43 -1.04 -8.09
C ALA A 62 -16.69 -1.71 -8.64
N ALA A 63 -17.57 -0.97 -9.31
CA ALA A 63 -18.79 -1.51 -9.90
C ALA A 63 -18.49 -2.59 -10.95
N LEU A 64 -17.53 -2.34 -11.85
CA LEU A 64 -17.14 -3.30 -12.87
C LEU A 64 -16.47 -4.55 -12.28
N LEU A 65 -15.55 -4.38 -11.32
CA LEU A 65 -14.81 -5.48 -10.73
C LEU A 65 -15.67 -6.34 -9.80
N LYS A 66 -16.66 -5.75 -9.12
CA LYS A 66 -17.50 -6.47 -8.18
C LYS A 66 -18.11 -7.74 -8.78
N ASP A 67 -18.55 -7.67 -10.03
CA ASP A 67 -19.25 -8.78 -10.69
C ASP A 67 -18.32 -9.73 -11.46
N TYR A 68 -17.12 -9.29 -11.83
CA TYR A 68 -16.26 -10.03 -12.73
C TYR A 68 -14.90 -10.41 -12.15
N ASP A 69 -14.47 -9.81 -11.05
CA ASP A 69 -13.19 -10.18 -10.44
C ASP A 69 -13.30 -11.56 -9.78
N PRO A 70 -12.40 -12.51 -10.09
CA PRO A 70 -12.40 -13.83 -9.45
C PRO A 70 -12.36 -13.77 -7.92
N ILE A 71 -11.76 -12.73 -7.38
CA ILE A 71 -11.63 -12.55 -5.93
C ILE A 71 -12.95 -12.32 -5.21
N THR A 72 -13.96 -11.81 -5.91
CA THR A 72 -15.31 -11.60 -5.36
C THR A 72 -16.18 -12.84 -5.40
N LYS A 73 -15.80 -13.83 -6.23
CA LYS A 73 -16.53 -15.11 -6.45
C LYS A 73 -17.98 -14.94 -6.87
N THR A 74 -18.29 -13.86 -7.54
CA THR A 74 -19.66 -13.59 -8.03
C THR A 74 -20.03 -14.52 -9.18
N LYS A 75 -19.07 -14.93 -10.01
CA LYS A 75 -19.25 -15.88 -11.10
C LYS A 75 -18.81 -17.28 -10.70
N ALA A 76 -19.32 -18.29 -11.41
CA ALA A 76 -18.88 -19.67 -11.23
C ALA A 76 -17.41 -19.87 -11.67
N ALA A 77 -16.75 -20.86 -11.08
CA ALA A 77 -15.36 -21.17 -11.42
C ALA A 77 -15.15 -21.47 -12.91
N SER A 78 -16.13 -22.10 -13.57
CA SER A 78 -16.11 -22.38 -15.02
C SER A 78 -16.02 -21.11 -15.86
N PHE A 79 -16.70 -20.03 -15.44
CA PHE A 79 -16.61 -18.73 -16.12
C PHE A 79 -15.16 -18.22 -16.14
N TYR A 80 -14.49 -18.25 -15.00
CA TYR A 80 -13.10 -17.76 -14.92
C TYR A 80 -12.13 -18.66 -15.69
N GLN A 81 -12.37 -19.96 -15.76
CA GLN A 81 -11.56 -20.89 -16.57
C GLN A 81 -11.70 -20.60 -18.06
N GLU A 82 -12.92 -20.34 -18.53
CA GLU A 82 -13.21 -20.03 -19.94
C GLU A 82 -12.53 -18.73 -20.40
N TYR A 83 -12.53 -17.68 -19.56
CA TYR A 83 -12.01 -16.36 -19.93
C TYR A 83 -10.59 -16.07 -19.44
N ASN A 84 -9.86 -17.09 -18.98
CA ASN A 84 -8.49 -16.93 -18.47
C ASN A 84 -7.41 -17.42 -19.46
N GLU A 85 -7.59 -17.18 -20.76
CA GLU A 85 -6.72 -17.72 -21.81
C GLU A 85 -5.23 -17.40 -21.60
N GLU A 86 -4.89 -16.19 -21.21
CA GLU A 86 -3.50 -15.79 -20.99
C GLU A 86 -3.13 -15.62 -19.50
N GLY A 87 -3.89 -16.26 -18.62
CA GLY A 87 -3.66 -16.14 -17.18
C GLY A 87 -3.96 -14.73 -16.64
N PHE A 88 -4.84 -13.97 -17.29
CA PHE A 88 -5.21 -12.61 -16.85
C PHE A 88 -5.74 -12.59 -15.42
N PHE A 89 -6.48 -13.61 -15.02
CA PHE A 89 -7.03 -13.74 -13.69
C PHE A 89 -6.06 -14.37 -12.67
N ASN A 90 -4.88 -14.78 -13.10
CA ASN A 90 -3.87 -15.29 -12.19
C ASN A 90 -3.23 -14.15 -11.40
N GLU A 91 -2.63 -14.49 -10.27
CA GLU A 91 -1.85 -13.54 -9.46
C GLU A 91 -2.62 -12.25 -9.12
N ARG A 92 -3.88 -12.39 -8.65
CA ARG A 92 -4.75 -11.23 -8.39
C ARG A 92 -4.17 -10.23 -7.40
N THR A 93 -3.31 -10.66 -6.50
CA THR A 93 -2.59 -9.76 -5.57
C THR A 93 -1.52 -8.90 -6.24
N LEU A 94 -1.12 -9.25 -7.47
CA LEU A 94 -0.20 -8.44 -8.28
C LEU A 94 -0.92 -7.57 -9.33
N ARG A 95 -2.24 -7.51 -9.26
CA ARG A 95 -3.07 -6.70 -10.14
C ARG A 95 -4.05 -5.88 -9.32
N MET A 96 -4.43 -4.72 -9.84
CA MET A 96 -5.50 -3.94 -9.22
C MET A 96 -6.79 -4.76 -9.27
N ASN A 97 -7.21 -5.27 -8.13
CA ASN A 97 -8.38 -6.11 -7.93
C ASN A 97 -9.49 -5.34 -7.20
N TYR A 98 -10.65 -5.96 -7.01
CA TYR A 98 -11.80 -5.31 -6.35
C TYR A 98 -11.43 -4.74 -4.97
N TYR A 99 -10.79 -5.54 -4.12
CA TYR A 99 -10.43 -5.08 -2.77
C TYR A 99 -9.30 -4.06 -2.77
N ALA A 100 -8.43 -4.07 -3.77
CA ALA A 100 -7.43 -3.02 -3.96
C ALA A 100 -8.09 -1.68 -4.31
N VAL A 101 -9.15 -1.69 -5.11
CA VAL A 101 -9.95 -0.48 -5.40
C VAL A 101 -10.64 0.01 -4.13
N LYS A 102 -11.27 -0.88 -3.34
CA LYS A 102 -11.89 -0.53 -2.05
C LYS A 102 -10.87 0.03 -1.05
N ALA A 103 -9.69 -0.57 -0.99
CA ALA A 103 -8.59 -0.09 -0.15
C ALA A 103 -8.12 1.32 -0.56
N LEU A 104 -8.04 1.58 -1.86
CA LEU A 104 -7.70 2.91 -2.35
C LEU A 104 -8.82 3.92 -2.07
N GLN A 105 -10.09 3.53 -2.16
CA GLN A 105 -11.21 4.39 -1.71
C GLN A 105 -11.06 4.77 -0.25
N ALA A 106 -10.82 3.77 0.63
CA ALA A 106 -10.63 4.01 2.06
C ALA A 106 -9.46 4.97 2.32
N ARG A 107 -8.34 4.79 1.62
CA ARG A 107 -7.16 5.65 1.70
C ARG A 107 -7.46 7.09 1.26
N VAL A 108 -8.18 7.28 0.15
CA VAL A 108 -8.56 8.61 -0.38
C VAL A 108 -9.48 9.34 0.59
N TYR A 109 -10.52 8.66 1.07
CA TYR A 109 -11.45 9.22 2.03
C TYR A 109 -10.74 9.63 3.33
N LEU A 110 -9.95 8.74 3.92
CA LEU A 110 -9.22 9.05 5.14
C LEU A 110 -8.24 10.23 4.94
N TRP A 111 -7.57 10.29 3.78
CA TRP A 111 -6.63 11.36 3.46
C TRP A 111 -7.32 12.71 3.31
N ARG A 112 -8.50 12.79 2.69
CA ARG A 112 -9.31 14.02 2.64
C ARG A 112 -9.87 14.36 4.02
N GLY A 113 -10.44 13.40 4.71
CA GLY A 113 -10.75 13.48 6.14
C GLY A 113 -11.92 14.38 6.51
N LYS A 114 -12.87 14.68 5.60
CA LYS A 114 -14.14 15.33 5.95
C LYS A 114 -14.98 14.38 6.81
N ASN A 115 -15.93 14.89 7.58
CA ASN A 115 -16.77 14.07 8.47
C ASN A 115 -17.44 12.89 7.74
N GLU A 116 -17.99 13.15 6.56
CA GLU A 116 -18.59 12.12 5.70
C GLU A 116 -17.57 11.10 5.19
N ASP A 117 -16.31 11.52 5.01
CA ASP A 117 -15.24 10.67 4.52
C ASP A 117 -14.81 9.63 5.55
N ILE A 118 -14.85 9.97 6.82
CA ILE A 118 -14.51 9.03 7.89
C ILE A 118 -15.47 7.83 7.87
N VAL A 119 -16.76 8.09 7.66
CA VAL A 119 -17.76 7.03 7.53
C VAL A 119 -17.54 6.20 6.28
N ASN A 120 -17.25 6.84 5.14
CA ASN A 120 -16.99 6.16 3.88
C ASN A 120 -15.69 5.35 3.90
N ALA A 121 -14.64 5.89 4.52
CA ALA A 121 -13.37 5.18 4.73
C ALA A 121 -13.56 3.94 5.58
N LEU A 122 -14.28 4.06 6.70
CA LEU A 122 -14.59 2.95 7.58
C LEU A 122 -15.43 1.88 6.88
N SER A 123 -16.44 2.28 6.13
CA SER A 123 -17.29 1.36 5.36
C SER A 123 -16.46 0.56 4.35
N ALA A 124 -15.58 1.22 3.58
CA ALA A 124 -14.72 0.57 2.61
C ALA A 124 -13.70 -0.36 3.27
N ALA A 125 -13.12 0.04 4.40
CA ALA A 125 -12.19 -0.79 5.18
C ALA A 125 -12.88 -2.02 5.76
N ASN A 126 -14.06 -1.86 6.37
CA ASN A 126 -14.82 -2.96 6.97
C ASN A 126 -15.30 -3.98 5.92
N GLU A 127 -15.62 -3.54 4.71
CA GLU A 127 -15.96 -4.46 3.61
C GLU A 127 -14.80 -5.43 3.32
N ILE A 128 -13.56 -4.92 3.30
CA ILE A 128 -12.36 -5.75 3.09
C ILE A 128 -12.14 -6.67 4.30
N ILE A 129 -12.19 -6.14 5.51
CA ILE A 129 -11.96 -6.91 6.75
C ILE A 129 -12.99 -8.05 6.85
N THR A 130 -14.26 -7.73 6.63
CA THR A 130 -15.34 -8.74 6.66
C THR A 130 -15.14 -9.81 5.60
N ALA A 131 -14.71 -9.44 4.40
CA ALA A 131 -14.43 -10.39 3.34
C ALA A 131 -13.27 -11.33 3.69
N LEU A 132 -12.23 -10.80 4.35
CA LEU A 132 -11.08 -11.60 4.77
C LEU A 132 -11.41 -12.54 5.95
N GLU A 133 -12.21 -12.07 6.90
CA GLU A 133 -12.57 -12.87 8.08
C GLU A 133 -13.58 -13.96 7.78
N ASN A 134 -14.54 -13.70 6.90
CA ASN A 134 -15.69 -14.59 6.66
C ASN A 134 -15.55 -15.45 5.40
N ASN A 135 -14.56 -15.22 4.56
CA ASN A 135 -14.41 -15.93 3.31
C ASN A 135 -13.10 -16.69 3.21
N ILE A 136 -13.13 -17.97 3.63
CA ILE A 136 -11.99 -18.88 3.58
C ILE A 136 -11.34 -18.92 2.19
N ALA A 137 -12.11 -18.76 1.15
CA ALA A 137 -11.58 -18.82 -0.20
C ALA A 137 -10.95 -17.51 -0.68
N ILE A 138 -11.30 -16.38 -0.10
CA ILE A 138 -10.50 -15.16 -0.23
C ILE A 138 -9.19 -15.34 0.53
N ASN A 139 -9.23 -15.96 1.71
CA ASN A 139 -8.03 -16.35 2.44
C ASN A 139 -7.14 -17.31 1.64
N GLU A 140 -7.69 -18.20 0.85
CA GLU A 140 -6.90 -19.07 -0.03
C GLU A 140 -6.28 -18.29 -1.20
N MET A 141 -6.97 -17.33 -1.77
CA MET A 141 -6.48 -16.47 -2.84
C MET A 141 -5.49 -15.41 -2.32
N TYR A 142 -5.73 -14.93 -1.10
CA TYR A 142 -4.80 -14.17 -0.26
C TYR A 142 -4.19 -15.10 0.80
N THR A 143 -3.65 -16.24 0.41
CA THR A 143 -3.01 -17.25 1.29
C THR A 143 -2.04 -16.60 2.28
N TYR A 144 -1.85 -15.32 2.17
CA TYR A 144 -0.86 -14.53 2.85
C TYR A 144 -1.41 -13.29 3.54
N CYS A 145 -2.73 -13.17 3.68
CA CYS A 145 -3.32 -12.08 4.48
C CYS A 145 -3.21 -12.32 6.00
N ASN A 146 -2.59 -13.40 6.41
CA ASN A 146 -2.21 -13.57 7.79
C ASN A 146 -1.10 -12.59 8.14
N PHE A 147 -1.26 -11.86 9.23
CA PHE A 147 -0.19 -11.04 9.77
C PHE A 147 1.06 -11.91 9.92
N LEU A 148 2.19 -11.38 9.46
CA LEU A 148 3.45 -12.07 9.65
C LEU A 148 3.73 -12.18 11.15
N THR A 149 3.83 -13.42 11.63
CA THR A 149 4.32 -13.68 12.98
C THR A 149 5.84 -13.55 13.02
N PRO A 150 6.45 -13.39 14.20
CA PRO A 150 7.91 -13.36 14.33
C PRO A 150 8.64 -14.50 13.62
N GLU A 151 8.04 -15.69 13.63
CA GLU A 151 8.63 -16.89 13.05
C GLU A 151 8.50 -16.91 11.52
N THR A 152 7.55 -16.16 10.95
CA THR A 152 7.33 -16.11 9.50
C THR A 152 8.06 -14.96 8.84
N VAL A 153 8.53 -13.98 9.60
CA VAL A 153 9.34 -12.87 9.07
C VAL A 153 10.74 -13.36 8.79
N ASN A 154 11.15 -13.28 7.55
CA ASN A 154 12.46 -13.72 7.11
C ASN A 154 13.31 -12.50 6.74
N LYS A 155 14.49 -12.34 7.36
CA LYS A 155 15.45 -11.27 7.05
C LYS A 155 15.93 -11.27 5.59
N SER A 156 15.86 -12.41 4.92
CA SER A 156 16.23 -12.49 3.50
C SER A 156 15.17 -11.95 2.55
N CYS A 157 13.94 -11.76 3.01
CA CYS A 157 12.86 -11.13 2.24
C CYS A 157 11.91 -10.36 3.15
N THR A 158 12.05 -9.05 3.18
CA THR A 158 11.23 -8.15 4.00
C THR A 158 10.16 -7.42 3.18
N SER A 159 9.85 -7.92 1.98
CA SER A 159 8.84 -7.31 1.10
C SER A 159 7.41 -7.38 1.67
N MET A 160 7.18 -8.25 2.66
CA MET A 160 5.86 -8.49 3.28
C MET A 160 4.78 -8.80 2.24
N SER A 161 5.15 -9.44 1.13
CA SER A 161 4.24 -9.71 0.02
C SER A 161 3.07 -10.65 0.40
N ARG A 162 3.18 -11.33 1.53
CA ARG A 162 2.09 -12.13 2.10
C ARG A 162 0.91 -11.31 2.60
N GLU A 163 1.11 -10.02 2.85
CA GLU A 163 0.06 -9.11 3.28
C GLU A 163 -0.53 -8.30 2.11
N ASN A 164 -0.13 -8.59 0.87
CA ASN A 164 -0.55 -7.79 -0.26
C ASN A 164 -2.03 -7.94 -0.57
N ILE A 165 -2.74 -6.83 -0.55
CA ILE A 165 -3.99 -6.66 -1.30
C ILE A 165 -3.64 -6.32 -2.75
N PHE A 166 -2.63 -5.45 -2.92
CA PHE A 166 -2.08 -5.10 -4.22
C PHE A 166 -0.56 -4.94 -4.11
N GLY A 167 0.14 -5.55 -5.03
CA GLY A 167 1.59 -5.45 -5.17
C GLY A 167 2.02 -5.39 -6.63
N LEU A 168 3.30 -5.19 -6.83
CA LEU A 168 3.92 -5.21 -8.15
C LEU A 168 4.94 -6.34 -8.22
N ASN A 169 5.05 -6.96 -9.39
CA ASN A 169 6.18 -7.80 -9.73
C ASN A 169 7.17 -6.97 -10.53
N VAL A 170 8.32 -6.69 -9.95
CA VAL A 170 9.35 -5.83 -10.54
C VAL A 170 10.62 -6.64 -10.71
N SER A 171 11.10 -6.80 -11.94
CA SER A 171 12.33 -7.53 -12.21
C SER A 171 13.52 -6.90 -11.48
N ASP A 172 14.38 -7.75 -10.94
CA ASP A 172 15.64 -7.37 -10.31
C ASP A 172 15.54 -6.40 -9.13
N VAL A 173 14.44 -6.49 -8.36
CA VAL A 173 14.24 -5.67 -7.16
C VAL A 173 15.47 -5.73 -6.24
N ALA A 174 16.02 -6.92 -6.02
CA ALA A 174 17.18 -7.10 -5.14
C ALA A 174 18.35 -6.22 -5.58
N SER A 175 18.72 -6.25 -6.86
CA SER A 175 19.86 -5.45 -7.36
C SER A 175 19.56 -3.95 -7.39
N ARG A 176 18.31 -3.58 -7.69
CA ARG A 176 17.91 -2.16 -7.75
C ARG A 176 17.82 -1.53 -6.37
N ILE A 177 17.25 -2.25 -5.41
CA ILE A 177 17.01 -1.74 -4.05
C ILE A 177 18.26 -1.87 -3.18
N VAL A 178 19.00 -2.94 -3.36
CA VAL A 178 20.28 -3.09 -2.68
C VAL A 178 21.12 -1.83 -2.88
N ASN A 179 21.13 -1.24 -4.04
CA ASN A 179 21.89 -0.03 -4.33
C ASN A 179 21.40 1.23 -3.60
N TYR A 180 20.21 1.27 -3.08
CA TYR A 180 19.65 2.46 -2.41
C TYR A 180 19.40 2.30 -0.91
N ILE A 181 19.11 1.09 -0.46
CA ILE A 181 18.66 0.85 0.94
C ILE A 181 19.74 0.13 1.76
N LYS A 182 20.49 -0.74 1.13
CA LYS A 182 21.65 -1.41 1.74
C LYS A 182 22.95 -1.00 1.02
N PRO A 183 23.19 0.28 0.78
CA PRO A 183 24.43 0.67 0.21
C PRO A 183 25.41 0.47 1.31
N TYR A 184 25.91 -0.76 1.39
CA TYR A 184 27.18 -0.50 1.23
C TYR A 184 27.98 -0.16 2.40
N TYR A 185 27.98 -1.05 3.13
CA TYR A 185 28.91 -1.44 4.14
C TYR A 185 30.39 -1.21 3.77
N LEU A 186 30.69 -0.86 2.53
CA LEU A 186 32.04 -0.97 2.03
C LEU A 186 32.57 0.23 1.25
N ASP A 187 31.73 1.22 0.98
CA ASP A 187 32.19 2.38 0.22
C ASP A 187 32.17 3.64 1.07
N SER A 188 33.35 4.21 1.27
CA SER A 188 33.56 5.41 2.09
C SER A 188 32.91 6.68 1.51
N GLU A 189 32.42 6.63 0.29
CA GLU A 189 31.84 7.77 -0.41
C GLU A 189 30.31 7.83 -0.33
N ASN A 190 29.65 6.73 0.00
CA ASN A 190 28.19 6.68 0.11
C ASN A 190 27.75 6.56 1.57
N THR A 191 27.08 7.57 2.07
CA THR A 191 26.49 7.54 3.42
C THR A 191 25.25 6.63 3.40
N PRO A 192 25.26 5.46 4.03
CA PRO A 192 24.10 4.60 4.07
C PRO A 192 22.97 5.29 4.85
N MET A 193 21.75 5.04 4.43
CA MET A 193 20.59 5.43 5.22
C MET A 193 20.55 4.54 6.47
N TYR A 194 20.78 5.13 7.64
CA TYR A 194 20.74 4.42 8.92
C TYR A 194 20.07 5.27 9.99
N LEU A 195 19.53 4.59 10.97
CA LEU A 195 18.99 5.18 12.19
C LEU A 195 19.98 4.96 13.32
N LEU A 196 20.34 6.01 14.04
CA LEU A 196 21.21 5.88 15.21
C LEU A 196 20.64 4.88 16.23
N THR A 197 21.51 4.14 16.92
CA THR A 197 21.07 3.13 17.92
C THR A 197 20.14 3.73 18.97
N THR A 198 20.45 4.93 19.47
CA THR A 198 19.62 5.65 20.45
C THR A 198 18.24 5.97 19.93
N ASP A 199 18.16 6.43 18.68
CA ASP A 199 16.91 6.79 18.04
C ASP A 199 16.07 5.55 17.71
N ALA A 200 16.71 4.48 17.22
CA ALA A 200 16.05 3.21 16.98
C ALA A 200 15.46 2.65 18.28
N MET A 201 16.23 2.61 19.35
CA MET A 201 15.74 2.12 20.65
C MET A 201 14.58 2.98 21.17
N SER A 202 14.66 4.30 21.04
CA SER A 202 13.57 5.19 21.44
C SER A 202 12.29 4.95 20.63
N LEU A 203 12.39 4.77 19.31
CA LEU A 203 11.24 4.49 18.44
C LEU A 203 10.53 3.16 18.79
N TYR A 204 11.26 2.20 19.29
CA TYR A 204 10.72 0.89 19.68
C TYR A 204 10.60 0.74 21.21
N GLU A 205 10.35 1.86 21.90
CA GLU A 205 10.06 1.89 23.34
C GLU A 205 11.16 1.21 24.20
N ASN A 206 12.40 1.27 23.74
CA ASN A 206 13.58 0.59 24.33
C ASN A 206 13.45 -0.94 24.39
N SER A 207 12.59 -1.54 23.58
CA SER A 207 12.44 -2.99 23.51
C SER A 207 13.46 -3.61 22.56
N ALA A 208 14.47 -4.26 23.11
CA ALA A 208 15.47 -5.01 22.34
C ALA A 208 14.88 -6.26 21.64
N THR A 209 13.67 -6.67 22.01
CA THR A 209 12.97 -7.84 21.47
C THR A 209 11.88 -7.47 20.46
N ASP A 210 11.70 -6.19 20.18
CA ASP A 210 10.72 -5.76 19.17
C ASP A 210 11.07 -6.37 17.82
N ILE A 211 10.10 -7.03 17.20
CA ILE A 211 10.29 -7.72 15.91
C ILE A 211 10.68 -6.77 14.79
N ARG A 212 10.18 -5.53 14.82
CA ARG A 212 10.52 -4.53 13.82
C ARG A 212 12.01 -4.20 13.89
N LEU A 213 12.57 -4.13 15.11
CA LEU A 213 14.00 -3.89 15.31
C LEU A 213 14.83 -5.13 14.98
N THR A 214 14.42 -6.30 15.46
CA THR A 214 15.24 -7.53 15.36
C THR A 214 15.20 -8.18 13.97
N THR A 215 14.13 -7.96 13.22
CA THR A 215 13.92 -8.63 11.93
C THR A 215 13.88 -7.69 10.74
N LEU A 216 13.31 -6.48 10.90
CA LEU A 216 13.18 -5.52 9.80
C LEU A 216 14.28 -4.47 9.78
N MET A 217 15.21 -4.56 10.73
CA MET A 217 16.39 -3.72 10.78
C MET A 217 17.65 -4.59 10.86
N GLU A 218 18.74 -4.11 10.31
CA GLU A 218 20.05 -4.74 10.43
C GLU A 218 21.01 -3.83 11.18
N PRO A 219 21.67 -4.34 12.25
CA PRO A 219 22.68 -3.57 12.95
C PRO A 219 23.82 -3.20 11.99
N ASN A 220 24.17 -1.94 11.97
CA ASN A 220 25.34 -1.44 11.24
C ASN A 220 26.45 -1.12 12.27
N THR A 221 27.55 -1.82 12.16
CA THR A 221 28.74 -1.67 13.04
C THR A 221 29.91 -1.11 12.27
N ASN A 222 29.71 -0.07 11.54
CA ASN A 222 30.82 0.65 10.94
C ASN A 222 31.60 1.41 12.02
N ALA A 223 32.91 1.48 11.92
CA ALA A 223 33.83 1.99 12.94
C ALA A 223 33.56 3.44 13.41
N GLN A 224 32.75 4.19 12.70
CA GLN A 224 32.45 5.59 13.00
C GLN A 224 31.05 5.83 13.54
N ASN A 225 30.07 4.94 13.23
CA ASN A 225 28.68 5.09 13.66
C ASN A 225 28.05 3.73 13.94
N THR A 226 27.41 3.60 15.07
CA THR A 226 26.57 2.45 15.41
C THR A 226 25.10 2.81 15.18
N GLY A 227 24.41 1.98 14.42
CA GLY A 227 23.01 2.22 14.09
C GLY A 227 22.34 1.02 13.46
N TYR A 228 21.14 1.24 12.95
CA TYR A 228 20.35 0.23 12.27
C TYR A 228 19.99 0.68 10.86
N THR A 229 20.16 -0.21 9.89
CA THR A 229 19.73 -0.02 8.50
C THR A 229 18.38 -0.69 8.29
N PRO A 230 17.35 0.00 7.79
CA PRO A 230 16.07 -0.62 7.50
C PRO A 230 16.19 -1.61 6.34
N LEU A 231 15.60 -2.80 6.53
CA LEU A 231 15.56 -3.85 5.51
C LEU A 231 14.26 -3.82 4.68
N LYS A 232 13.51 -2.73 4.73
CA LYS A 232 12.24 -2.63 3.98
C LYS A 232 12.47 -2.96 2.50
N VAL A 233 11.67 -3.89 1.99
CA VAL A 233 11.74 -4.42 0.62
C VAL A 233 13.07 -5.10 0.25
N TYR A 234 13.94 -5.35 1.21
CA TYR A 234 15.14 -6.13 0.99
C TYR A 234 14.78 -7.57 0.57
N GLN A 235 15.48 -8.09 -0.43
CA GLN A 235 15.30 -9.44 -0.94
C GLN A 235 16.67 -10.02 -1.24
N SER A 236 16.98 -11.16 -0.64
CA SER A 236 18.16 -11.93 -1.00
C SER A 236 17.85 -12.82 -2.22
N ASP A 237 18.90 -13.33 -2.85
CA ASP A 237 18.76 -14.30 -3.95
C ASP A 237 18.10 -15.62 -3.52
N LEU A 238 18.04 -15.88 -2.23
CA LEU A 238 17.41 -17.07 -1.64
C LEU A 238 15.91 -16.93 -1.45
N ALA A 239 15.35 -15.73 -1.62
CA ALA A 239 13.92 -15.45 -1.44
C ALA A 239 13.10 -15.95 -2.64
N LYS A 240 12.82 -17.24 -2.73
CA LYS A 240 12.16 -17.88 -3.89
C LYS A 240 10.74 -17.37 -4.11
N ASP A 241 9.89 -17.38 -3.08
CA ASP A 241 8.44 -17.12 -3.22
C ASP A 241 8.09 -15.64 -3.21
N TYR A 242 8.97 -14.80 -2.68
CA TYR A 242 8.73 -13.37 -2.49
C TYR A 242 9.62 -12.50 -3.38
N LYS A 243 10.48 -13.16 -4.17
CA LYS A 243 11.42 -12.47 -5.07
C LYS A 243 10.65 -11.56 -6.03
N ASN A 244 11.15 -10.36 -6.21
CA ASN A 244 10.61 -9.37 -7.14
C ASN A 244 9.22 -8.81 -6.79
N LYS A 245 8.68 -9.10 -5.61
CA LYS A 245 7.38 -8.57 -5.18
C LYS A 245 7.55 -7.32 -4.31
N ILE A 246 6.86 -6.24 -4.68
CA ILE A 246 6.80 -4.99 -3.91
C ILE A 246 5.36 -4.76 -3.48
N SER A 247 5.17 -4.58 -2.18
CA SER A 247 3.86 -4.27 -1.59
C SER A 247 3.46 -2.82 -1.86
N MET A 248 2.29 -2.62 -2.44
CA MET A 248 1.72 -1.29 -2.72
C MET A 248 0.56 -0.95 -1.79
N ILE A 249 -0.30 -1.93 -1.51
CA ILE A 249 -1.38 -1.83 -0.53
C ILE A 249 -1.37 -3.13 0.27
N ARG A 250 -1.25 -3.02 1.60
CA ARG A 250 -1.23 -4.16 2.52
C ARG A 250 -2.47 -4.19 3.40
N ILE A 251 -2.86 -5.38 3.81
CA ILE A 251 -4.01 -5.56 4.73
C ILE A 251 -3.81 -4.83 6.06
N THR A 252 -2.59 -4.75 6.55
CA THR A 252 -2.25 -4.03 7.78
C THR A 252 -2.70 -2.57 7.73
N GLU A 253 -2.55 -1.91 6.58
CA GLU A 253 -2.99 -0.54 6.37
C GLU A 253 -4.51 -0.40 6.55
N ILE A 254 -5.27 -1.39 6.10
CA ILE A 254 -6.74 -1.36 6.18
C ILE A 254 -7.21 -1.41 7.63
N TYR A 255 -6.56 -2.22 8.46
CA TYR A 255 -6.85 -2.25 9.89
C TYR A 255 -6.48 -0.91 10.57
N TYR A 256 -5.37 -0.28 10.17
CA TYR A 256 -5.02 1.06 10.68
C TYR A 256 -6.02 2.12 10.24
N ILE A 257 -6.49 2.10 8.99
CA ILE A 257 -7.54 3.01 8.52
C ILE A 257 -8.81 2.82 9.34
N ALA A 258 -9.24 1.57 9.54
CA ALA A 258 -10.43 1.29 10.34
C ALA A 258 -10.27 1.78 11.78
N ALA A 259 -9.13 1.51 12.42
CA ALA A 259 -8.85 1.96 13.78
C ALA A 259 -8.87 3.49 13.90
N ASP A 260 -8.22 4.22 12.98
CA ASP A 260 -8.20 5.68 12.95
C ASP A 260 -9.61 6.26 12.75
N CYS A 261 -10.41 5.64 11.87
CA CYS A 261 -11.80 6.03 11.67
C CYS A 261 -12.66 5.80 12.93
N TYR A 262 -12.48 4.70 13.65
CA TYR A 262 -13.21 4.46 14.90
C TYR A 262 -12.87 5.49 15.97
N VAL A 263 -11.60 5.85 16.09
CA VAL A 263 -11.18 6.89 17.03
C VAL A 263 -11.80 8.24 16.66
N LYS A 264 -11.75 8.63 15.39
CA LYS A 264 -12.31 9.90 14.91
C LYS A 264 -13.82 9.97 14.99
N HIS A 265 -14.50 8.85 14.76
CA HIS A 265 -15.96 8.78 14.85
C HIS A 265 -16.48 8.85 16.28
N ASN A 266 -15.74 8.32 17.24
CA ASN A 266 -16.10 8.30 18.66
C ASN A 266 -15.59 9.52 19.46
N ASN A 267 -14.83 10.40 18.83
CA ASN A 267 -14.38 11.68 19.37
C ASN A 267 -15.13 12.80 18.64
N PRO A 268 -16.26 13.32 19.21
CA PRO A 268 -17.01 14.43 18.63
C PRO A 268 -16.22 15.75 18.69
#